data_cae275b7cc13b6b9bed3e5ddb7131a7f
#
_entry.id   cae275b7cc13b6b9bed3e5ddb7131a7f
#
_cell.length_a   1.000
_cell.length_b   1.000
_cell.length_c   1.000
_cell.angle_alpha   90.00
_cell.angle_beta   90.00
_cell.angle_gamma   90.00
#
_symmetry.space_group_name_H-M   'P 1'
#
loop_
_entity.id
_entity.type
_entity.pdbx_description
1 polymer ?
#
loop_
_entity_poly.entity_id
_entity_poly.type
_entity_poly.pdbx_seq_one_letter_code
_entity_poly.pdbx_strand_id
1 'polypeptide(L)'
;MNNISLKSASERQYAEACLIFAQKIGLIDDGSLDAVKIRCEKENETRKEKSEKGETVYGLLHFSLPEYLDYELTRFKLDFVAEIEVIKKNYNYKEISEKEKKAFYKANRDLFTRFNGDRFRYKEVKMIVKKKIREEEYENEINSILCQLTDGQ
;
A
#
# COMPACT_ATOMS: atom_id res chain seq x y z
N MET A 1 5.50 -25.72 4.50
CA MET A 1 5.58 -24.61 5.44
C MET A 1 6.65 -23.64 5.04
N ASN A 2 6.20 -22.59 4.58
CA ASN A 2 6.94 -21.93 3.61
C ASN A 2 7.47 -20.63 4.06
N ASN A 3 8.67 -20.56 3.92
CA ASN A 3 9.61 -19.55 4.27
C ASN A 3 9.30 -18.17 3.68
N ILE A 4 8.30 -17.55 4.27
CA ILE A 4 8.40 -16.15 4.55
C ILE A 4 9.21 -16.04 5.86
N SER A 5 10.17 -16.93 6.02
CA SER A 5 10.94 -17.10 7.25
C SER A 5 11.90 -15.96 7.55
N LEU A 6 11.92 -14.94 6.71
CA LEU A 6 12.77 -13.77 6.88
C LEU A 6 12.06 -12.59 7.53
N LYS A 7 10.74 -12.69 7.74
CA LYS A 7 9.98 -11.61 8.39
C LYS A 7 9.63 -12.00 9.81
N SER A 8 9.67 -11.03 10.72
CA SER A 8 9.20 -11.20 12.09
C SER A 8 7.72 -11.60 12.12
N ALA A 9 7.25 -12.15 13.26
CA ALA A 9 5.84 -12.51 13.42
C ALA A 9 4.92 -11.30 13.21
N SER A 10 5.32 -10.11 13.69
CA SER A 10 4.54 -8.87 13.50
C SER A 10 4.49 -8.44 12.04
N GLU A 11 5.58 -8.58 11.28
CA GLU A 11 5.61 -8.27 9.84
C GLU A 11 4.71 -9.22 9.05
N ARG A 12 4.68 -10.50 9.42
CA ARG A 12 3.80 -11.48 8.78
C ARG A 12 2.33 -11.16 9.03
N GLN A 13 1.97 -10.77 10.25
CA GLN A 13 0.61 -10.37 10.59
C GLN A 13 0.19 -9.11 9.85
N TYR A 14 1.10 -8.14 9.74
CA TYR A 14 0.85 -6.92 8.95
C TYR A 14 0.62 -7.27 7.47
N ALA A 15 1.46 -8.12 6.89
CA ALA A 15 1.29 -8.57 5.50
C ALA A 15 -0.05 -9.28 5.31
N GLU A 16 -0.42 -10.16 6.25
CA GLU A 16 -1.71 -10.85 6.22
C GLU A 16 -2.87 -9.87 6.25
N ALA A 17 -2.82 -8.86 7.11
CA ALA A 17 -3.85 -7.82 7.19
C ALA A 17 -3.95 -7.03 5.89
N CYS A 18 -2.82 -6.69 5.26
CA CYS A 18 -2.80 -6.01 3.97
C CYS A 18 -3.43 -6.85 2.86
N LEU A 19 -3.15 -8.16 2.83
CA LEU A 19 -3.73 -9.08 1.86
C LEU A 19 -5.24 -9.23 2.05
N ILE A 20 -5.70 -9.34 3.30
CA ILE A 20 -7.14 -9.38 3.63
C ILE A 20 -7.83 -8.11 3.14
N PHE A 21 -7.25 -6.95 3.41
CA PHE A 21 -7.82 -5.68 2.98
C PHE A 21 -7.81 -5.55 1.46
N ALA A 22 -6.71 -5.93 0.80
CA ALA A 22 -6.60 -5.90 -0.66
C ALA A 22 -7.69 -6.75 -1.33
N GLN A 23 -8.00 -7.91 -0.78
CA GLN A 23 -9.10 -8.75 -1.26
C GLN A 23 -10.44 -8.05 -1.06
N LYS A 24 -10.66 -7.45 0.11
CA LYS A 24 -11.90 -6.75 0.44
C LYS A 24 -12.19 -5.58 -0.51
N ILE A 25 -11.15 -4.84 -0.89
CA ILE A 25 -11.31 -3.66 -1.76
C ILE A 25 -11.17 -3.97 -3.25
N GLY A 26 -11.05 -5.25 -3.61
CA GLY A 26 -11.11 -5.69 -5.00
C GLY A 26 -9.79 -5.65 -5.75
N LEU A 27 -8.66 -5.46 -5.08
CA LEU A 27 -7.34 -5.43 -5.73
C LEU A 27 -6.83 -6.82 -6.09
N ILE A 28 -7.19 -7.83 -5.31
CA ILE A 28 -6.85 -9.23 -5.55
C ILE A 28 -8.07 -10.11 -5.30
N ASP A 29 -8.10 -11.26 -5.93
CA ASP A 29 -9.21 -12.22 -5.77
C ASP A 29 -9.04 -13.09 -4.53
N ASP A 30 -7.81 -13.38 -4.14
CA ASP A 30 -7.47 -14.28 -3.06
C ASP A 30 -6.25 -13.76 -2.28
N GLY A 31 -6.46 -13.50 -1.00
CA GLY A 31 -5.41 -13.03 -0.08
C GLY A 31 -4.57 -14.15 0.54
N SER A 32 -4.73 -15.41 0.11
CA SER A 32 -3.93 -16.50 0.63
C SER A 32 -2.48 -16.43 0.17
N LEU A 33 -1.58 -17.06 0.93
CA LEU A 33 -0.17 -17.10 0.59
C LEU A 33 0.08 -17.89 -0.70
N ASP A 34 -0.68 -18.96 -0.93
CA ASP A 34 -0.57 -19.73 -2.17
C ASP A 34 -0.92 -18.88 -3.39
N ALA A 35 -1.93 -18.02 -3.28
CA ALA A 35 -2.26 -17.09 -4.34
C ALA A 35 -1.16 -16.05 -4.58
N VAL A 36 -0.49 -15.58 -3.53
CA VAL A 36 0.68 -14.68 -3.66
C VAL A 36 1.79 -15.37 -4.46
N LYS A 37 2.07 -16.64 -4.17
CA LYS A 37 3.09 -17.41 -4.92
C LYS A 37 2.75 -17.50 -6.39
N ILE A 38 1.49 -17.79 -6.72
CA ILE A 38 1.00 -17.88 -8.10
C ILE A 38 1.18 -16.54 -8.81
N ARG A 39 0.81 -15.44 -8.16
CA ARG A 39 0.99 -14.10 -8.72
C ARG A 39 2.46 -13.74 -8.90
N CYS A 40 3.32 -14.15 -7.97
CA CYS A 40 4.77 -13.95 -8.07
C CYS A 40 5.36 -14.66 -9.29
N GLU A 41 5.03 -15.94 -9.47
CA GLU A 41 5.47 -16.73 -10.62
C GLU A 41 5.02 -16.13 -11.93
N LYS A 42 3.77 -15.69 -12.01
CA LYS A 42 3.20 -15.05 -13.18
C LYS A 42 3.91 -13.74 -13.51
N GLU A 43 4.19 -12.92 -12.52
CA GLU A 43 4.91 -11.65 -12.71
C GLU A 43 6.33 -11.89 -13.20
N ASN A 44 7.02 -12.87 -12.64
CA ASN A 44 8.37 -13.25 -13.05
C ASN A 44 8.39 -13.72 -14.50
N GLU A 45 7.41 -14.51 -14.90
CA GLU A 45 7.28 -14.97 -16.30
C GLU A 45 7.04 -13.79 -17.24
N THR A 46 6.14 -12.89 -16.88
CA THR A 46 5.85 -11.69 -17.67
C THR A 46 7.10 -10.82 -17.85
N ARG A 47 7.88 -10.61 -16.79
CA ARG A 47 9.11 -9.82 -16.83
C ARG A 47 10.18 -10.47 -17.70
N LYS A 48 10.30 -11.78 -17.60
CA LYS A 48 11.22 -12.57 -18.44
C LYS A 48 10.87 -12.41 -19.91
N GLU A 49 9.60 -12.56 -20.27
CA GLU A 49 9.12 -12.42 -21.66
C GLU A 49 9.39 -11.03 -22.19
N LYS A 50 9.11 -9.99 -21.42
CA LYS A 50 9.40 -8.60 -21.82
C LYS A 50 10.88 -8.37 -22.05
N SER A 51 11.73 -8.88 -21.16
CA SER A 51 13.19 -8.78 -21.30
C SER A 51 13.68 -9.47 -22.56
N GLU A 52 13.19 -10.67 -22.87
CA GLU A 52 13.54 -11.43 -24.07
C GLU A 52 13.12 -10.72 -25.36
N LYS A 53 12.04 -9.95 -25.32
CA LYS A 53 11.56 -9.13 -26.43
C LYS A 53 12.28 -7.78 -26.56
N GLY A 54 13.19 -7.47 -25.64
CA GLY A 54 13.88 -6.18 -25.60
C GLY A 54 13.04 -5.04 -25.07
N GLU A 55 11.91 -5.34 -24.45
CA GLU A 55 11.06 -4.34 -23.79
C GLU A 55 11.64 -3.90 -22.45
N THR A 56 11.34 -2.67 -22.05
CA THR A 56 11.82 -2.14 -20.77
C THR A 56 11.10 -2.82 -19.59
N VAL A 57 11.90 -3.31 -18.64
CA VAL A 57 11.40 -3.84 -17.36
C VAL A 57 11.83 -2.89 -16.25
N TYR A 58 10.84 -2.35 -15.54
CA TYR A 58 11.10 -1.47 -14.40
C TYR A 58 11.21 -2.29 -13.12
N GLY A 59 12.26 -2.01 -12.33
CA GLY A 59 12.54 -2.73 -11.10
C GLY A 59 13.23 -4.07 -11.34
N LEU A 60 12.98 -5.05 -10.47
CA LEU A 60 13.64 -6.34 -10.50
C LEU A 60 13.21 -7.17 -11.71
N LEU A 61 14.15 -7.83 -12.37
CA LEU A 61 13.84 -8.76 -13.45
C LEU A 61 13.17 -10.02 -12.92
N HIS A 62 13.53 -10.44 -11.71
CA HIS A 62 13.00 -11.63 -11.06
C HIS A 62 12.82 -11.35 -9.57
N PHE A 63 11.63 -11.63 -9.05
CA PHE A 63 11.30 -11.48 -7.63
C PHE A 63 11.44 -12.81 -6.89
N SER A 64 12.08 -12.78 -5.72
CA SER A 64 11.86 -13.81 -4.71
C SER A 64 10.47 -13.59 -4.10
N LEU A 65 9.94 -14.57 -3.39
CA LEU A 65 8.61 -14.44 -2.77
C LEU A 65 8.53 -13.27 -1.77
N PRO A 66 9.51 -13.10 -0.84
CA PRO A 66 9.49 -11.93 0.05
C PRO A 66 9.56 -10.59 -0.68
N GLU A 67 10.38 -10.48 -1.71
CA GLU A 67 10.50 -9.27 -2.53
C GLU A 67 9.20 -8.95 -3.26
N TYR A 68 8.56 -9.98 -3.81
CA TYR A 68 7.27 -9.81 -4.49
C TYR A 68 6.17 -9.40 -3.52
N LEU A 69 6.15 -9.98 -2.32
CA LEU A 69 5.20 -9.59 -1.29
C LEU A 69 5.35 -8.12 -0.92
N ASP A 70 6.57 -7.65 -0.69
CA ASP A 70 6.83 -6.23 -0.40
C ASP A 70 6.39 -5.33 -1.56
N TYR A 71 6.62 -5.77 -2.79
CA TYR A 71 6.15 -5.08 -3.99
C TYR A 71 4.63 -4.96 -4.01
N GLU A 72 3.91 -6.07 -3.77
CA GLU A 72 2.44 -6.05 -3.71
C GLU A 72 1.91 -5.15 -2.61
N LEU A 73 2.45 -5.25 -1.40
CA LEU A 73 1.99 -4.44 -0.27
C LEU A 73 2.16 -2.95 -0.55
N THR A 74 3.26 -2.56 -1.17
CA THR A 74 3.49 -1.17 -1.58
C THR A 74 2.46 -0.73 -2.63
N ARG A 75 2.20 -1.57 -3.62
CA ARG A 75 1.21 -1.30 -4.68
C ARG A 75 -0.19 -1.12 -4.10
N PHE A 76 -0.59 -1.94 -3.16
CA PHE A 76 -1.92 -1.84 -2.55
C PHE A 76 -2.13 -0.47 -1.90
N LYS A 77 -1.14 0.01 -1.17
CA LYS A 77 -1.20 1.33 -0.54
C LYS A 77 -1.24 2.46 -1.56
N LEU A 78 -0.38 2.39 -2.59
CA LEU A 78 -0.35 3.39 -3.66
C LEU A 78 -1.69 3.44 -4.41
N ASP A 79 -2.26 2.30 -4.74
CA ASP A 79 -3.54 2.21 -5.44
C ASP A 79 -4.69 2.73 -4.58
N PHE A 80 -4.66 2.45 -3.28
CA PHE A 80 -5.65 2.98 -2.34
C PHE A 80 -5.59 4.51 -2.28
N VAL A 81 -4.41 5.07 -2.13
CA VAL A 81 -4.21 6.53 -2.06
C VAL A 81 -4.59 7.21 -3.38
N ALA A 82 -4.35 6.53 -4.50
CA ALA A 82 -4.73 7.02 -5.83
C ALA A 82 -6.24 6.97 -6.11
N GLU A 83 -7.01 6.35 -5.23
CA GLU A 83 -8.46 6.20 -5.35
C GLU A 83 -8.88 5.60 -6.71
N ILE A 84 -8.21 4.50 -7.11
CA ILE A 84 -8.51 3.86 -8.40
C ILE A 84 -9.95 3.33 -8.44
N GLU A 85 -10.52 3.21 -9.64
CA GLU A 85 -11.93 2.88 -9.84
C GLU A 85 -12.36 1.56 -9.19
N VAL A 86 -11.53 0.54 -9.24
CA VAL A 86 -11.82 -0.76 -8.61
C VAL A 86 -12.06 -0.59 -7.12
N ILE A 87 -11.23 0.20 -6.46
CA ILE A 87 -11.35 0.44 -5.02
C ILE A 87 -12.58 1.26 -4.71
N LYS A 88 -12.87 2.29 -5.49
CA LYS A 88 -14.08 3.12 -5.31
C LYS A 88 -15.38 2.29 -5.37
N LYS A 89 -15.40 1.23 -6.17
CA LYS A 89 -16.56 0.33 -6.29
C LYS A 89 -16.75 -0.56 -5.05
N ASN A 90 -15.70 -0.85 -4.31
CA ASN A 90 -15.70 -1.81 -3.22
C ASN A 90 -15.46 -1.19 -1.84
N TYR A 91 -15.12 0.09 -1.79
CA TYR A 91 -14.75 0.77 -0.56
C TYR A 91 -15.32 2.19 -0.54
N ASN A 92 -15.90 2.56 0.59
CA ASN A 92 -16.39 3.90 0.84
C ASN A 92 -15.28 4.75 1.46
N TYR A 93 -14.61 5.54 0.64
CA TYR A 93 -13.62 6.48 1.15
C TYR A 93 -14.25 7.51 2.07
N LYS A 94 -13.57 7.82 3.15
CA LYS A 94 -13.98 8.91 4.04
C LYS A 94 -13.86 10.24 3.30
N GLU A 95 -14.86 11.10 3.47
CA GLU A 95 -14.80 12.45 2.92
C GLU A 95 -13.72 13.24 3.66
N ILE A 96 -12.86 13.91 2.90
CA ILE A 96 -11.81 14.78 3.45
C ILE A 96 -12.19 16.22 3.19
N SER A 97 -12.61 16.92 4.26
CA SER A 97 -13.01 18.33 4.17
C SER A 97 -11.80 19.27 4.07
N GLU A 98 -12.02 20.48 3.58
CA GLU A 98 -11.00 21.54 3.60
C GLU A 98 -10.52 21.83 5.03
N LYS A 99 -11.43 21.77 5.99
CA LYS A 99 -11.10 21.97 7.40
C LYS A 99 -10.12 20.92 7.90
N GLU A 100 -10.35 19.65 7.55
CA GLU A 100 -9.45 18.53 7.92
C GLU A 100 -8.08 18.69 7.28
N LYS A 101 -8.03 19.05 6.00
CA LYS A 101 -6.76 19.26 5.29
C LYS A 101 -5.95 20.38 5.92
N LYS A 102 -6.57 21.49 6.24
CA LYS A 102 -5.92 22.62 6.90
C LYS A 102 -5.46 22.27 8.31
N ALA A 103 -6.27 21.53 9.05
CA ALA A 103 -5.89 21.05 10.38
C ALA A 103 -4.69 20.12 10.34
N PHE A 104 -4.64 19.20 9.38
CA PHE A 104 -3.51 18.30 9.15
C PHE A 104 -2.23 19.09 8.81
N TYR A 105 -2.35 20.05 7.91
CA TYR A 105 -1.22 20.92 7.55
C TYR A 105 -0.65 21.64 8.77
N LYS A 106 -1.50 22.21 9.62
CA LYS A 106 -1.08 22.92 10.84
C LYS A 106 -0.47 21.99 11.87
N ALA A 107 -1.02 20.79 12.03
CA ALA A 107 -0.54 19.82 13.02
C ALA A 107 0.78 19.16 12.63
N ASN A 108 1.10 19.14 11.34
CA ASN A 108 2.26 18.42 10.80
C ASN A 108 3.25 19.37 10.09
N ARG A 109 3.57 20.46 10.73
CA ARG A 109 4.43 21.52 10.18
C ARG A 109 5.74 21.00 9.63
N ASP A 110 6.37 20.06 10.30
CA ASP A 110 7.68 19.51 9.92
C ASP A 110 7.65 18.83 8.54
N LEU A 111 6.52 18.20 8.18
CA LEU A 111 6.37 17.57 6.88
C LEU A 111 6.36 18.57 5.72
N PHE A 112 6.06 19.84 6.01
CA PHE A 112 5.88 20.89 5.01
C PHE A 112 6.90 22.02 5.17
N THR A 113 7.98 21.75 5.88
CA THR A 113 9.08 22.69 6.08
C THR A 113 10.28 22.24 5.23
N ARG A 114 10.85 23.19 4.49
CA ARG A 114 12.05 22.94 3.68
C ARG A 114 13.27 22.80 4.59
N PHE A 115 14.33 22.22 4.04
CA PHE A 115 15.60 22.02 4.74
C PHE A 115 16.18 23.31 5.33
N ASN A 116 15.96 24.45 4.66
CA ASN A 116 16.43 25.76 5.11
C ASN A 116 15.52 26.46 6.13
N GLY A 117 14.47 25.78 6.58
CA GLY A 117 13.51 26.31 7.55
C GLY A 117 12.29 27.00 6.94
N ASP A 118 12.26 27.22 5.63
CA ASP A 118 11.11 27.81 4.94
C ASP A 118 9.97 26.81 4.89
N ARG A 119 8.74 27.32 5.05
CA ARG A 119 7.55 26.49 5.00
C ARG A 119 6.86 26.60 3.64
N PHE A 120 6.44 25.44 3.11
CA PHE A 120 5.52 25.43 1.97
C PHE A 120 4.16 25.97 2.39
N ARG A 121 3.55 26.78 1.53
CA ARG A 121 2.19 27.28 1.75
C ARG A 121 1.19 26.13 1.57
N TYR A 122 0.08 26.20 2.26
CA TYR A 122 -0.99 25.19 2.16
C TYR A 122 -1.42 24.96 0.70
N LYS A 123 -1.58 26.02 -0.08
CA LYS A 123 -1.98 25.92 -1.49
C LYS A 123 -1.00 25.10 -2.33
N GLU A 124 0.29 25.18 -2.01
CA GLU A 124 1.34 24.44 -2.72
C GLU A 124 1.33 22.96 -2.43
N VAL A 125 0.89 22.56 -1.23
CA VAL A 125 0.97 21.18 -0.74
C VAL A 125 -0.39 20.53 -0.49
N LYS A 126 -1.46 21.18 -0.88
CA LYS A 126 -2.85 20.72 -0.66
C LYS A 126 -3.07 19.28 -1.13
N MET A 127 -2.55 18.91 -2.30
CA MET A 127 -2.68 17.55 -2.82
C MET A 127 -1.85 16.55 -2.05
N ILE A 128 -0.68 16.97 -1.56
CA ILE A 128 0.18 16.14 -0.70
C ILE A 128 -0.50 15.91 0.65
N VAL A 129 -1.13 16.95 1.21
CA VAL A 129 -1.92 16.84 2.45
C VAL A 129 -3.03 15.79 2.29
N LYS A 130 -3.78 15.85 1.20
CA LYS A 130 -4.83 14.87 0.91
C LYS A 130 -4.27 13.45 0.84
N LYS A 131 -3.14 13.26 0.15
CA LYS A 131 -2.47 11.95 0.05
C LYS A 131 -2.07 11.43 1.43
N LYS A 132 -1.51 12.29 2.28
CA LYS A 132 -1.09 11.91 3.64
C LYS A 132 -2.29 11.47 4.49
N ILE A 133 -3.41 12.15 4.38
CA ILE A 133 -4.65 11.77 5.07
C ILE A 133 -5.15 10.41 4.57
N ARG A 134 -5.11 10.15 3.25
CA ARG A 134 -5.46 8.84 2.69
C ARG A 134 -4.52 7.73 3.14
N GLU A 135 -3.23 8.02 3.26
CA GLU A 135 -2.26 7.06 3.80
C GLU A 135 -2.61 6.68 5.24
N GLU A 136 -3.00 7.65 6.07
CA GLU A 136 -3.46 7.38 7.44
C GLU A 136 -4.74 6.56 7.44
N GLU A 137 -5.68 6.85 6.57
CA GLU A 137 -6.91 6.06 6.42
C GLU A 137 -6.59 4.60 6.10
N TYR A 138 -5.67 4.36 5.17
CA TYR A 138 -5.21 3.02 4.83
C TYR A 138 -4.61 2.32 6.06
N GLU A 139 -3.69 2.97 6.76
CA GLU A 139 -3.05 2.38 7.95
C GLU A 139 -4.08 2.10 9.07
N ASN A 140 -5.08 2.95 9.23
CA ASN A 140 -6.16 2.73 10.20
C ASN A 140 -6.98 1.48 9.83
N GLU A 141 -7.27 1.26 8.56
CA GLU A 141 -7.96 0.05 8.09
C GLU A 141 -7.13 -1.20 8.33
N ILE A 142 -5.83 -1.14 8.03
CA ILE A 142 -4.92 -2.26 8.29
C ILE A 142 -4.83 -2.55 9.78
N ASN A 143 -4.68 -1.52 10.61
CA ASN A 143 -4.62 -1.69 12.08
C ASN A 143 -5.91 -2.28 12.65
N SER A 144 -7.05 -1.93 12.09
CA SER A 144 -8.34 -2.50 12.46
C SER A 144 -8.39 -4.01 12.21
N ILE A 145 -7.88 -4.45 11.07
CA ILE A 145 -7.79 -5.87 10.72
C ILE A 145 -6.77 -6.57 11.63
N LEU A 146 -5.62 -5.94 11.89
CA LEU A 146 -4.61 -6.48 12.81
C LEU A 146 -5.19 -6.74 14.19
N CYS A 147 -5.98 -5.80 14.73
CA CYS A 147 -6.66 -5.99 16.01
C CYS A 147 -7.59 -7.19 15.99
N GLN A 148 -8.33 -7.38 14.91
CA GLN A 148 -9.20 -8.55 14.74
C GLN A 148 -8.42 -9.86 14.70
N LEU A 149 -7.27 -9.88 14.02
CA LEU A 149 -6.40 -11.06 13.93
C LEU A 149 -5.79 -11.43 15.29
N THR A 150 -5.36 -10.44 16.07
CA THR A 150 -4.76 -10.67 17.38
C THR A 150 -5.79 -11.04 18.43
N ASP A 151 -6.99 -10.47 18.39
CA ASP A 151 -8.07 -10.77 19.34
C ASP A 151 -8.69 -12.15 19.11
N GLY A 152 -8.51 -12.74 17.93
CA GLY A 152 -9.00 -14.07 17.60
C GLY A 152 -8.08 -15.21 18.05
N GLN A 153 -7.00 -14.89 18.76
CA GLN A 153 -6.04 -15.90 19.21
C GLN A 153 -6.21 -16.19 20.71
#